data_ed707edff0bd52dd752b53c85418e546
#
_entry.id   ed707edff0bd52dd752b53c85418e546
#
_cell.length_a   1.000
_cell.length_b   1.000
_cell.length_c   1.000
_cell.angle_alpha   90.00
_cell.angle_beta   90.00
_cell.angle_gamma   90.00
#
_symmetry.space_group_name_H-M   'P 1'
#
loop_
_entity.id
_entity.type
_entity.pdbx_description
1 polymer ?
#
loop_
_entity_poly.entity_id
_entity_poly.type
_entity_poly.pdbx_seq_one_letter_code
_entity_poly.pdbx_strand_id
1 'polypeptide(L)'
;PIAWSPAVQHAFNLIHQGRIGELYQVHYRSAHAGPREIGCSSYFCDWLYDPLRNGAGAYMDYCCYGAAMTCYLLGLPSRVTATMARLRKRDLAADDNAVLIMQHARAMSTAVASWTQIGHLTSYEPTFYGSEGTILVRGRQLLLADAQHDDGQEIEVPEPPEGMRNSAEFFLSHVRQRKPIEGLCSPEVGLMAQEVLEAGIISAQEGTAVSLPLPVNYLQGWV
;
A
#
# COMPACT_ATOMS: atom_id res chain seq x y z
N PRO A 1 1.33 6.13 -7.59
CA PRO A 1 1.86 7.44 -7.16
C PRO A 1 2.84 7.33 -5.99
N ILE A 2 2.54 6.54 -4.94
CA ILE A 2 3.33 6.47 -3.71
C ILE A 2 4.79 6.03 -3.94
N ALA A 3 5.03 5.12 -4.88
CA ALA A 3 6.38 4.67 -5.24
C ALA A 3 7.32 5.79 -5.71
N TRP A 4 6.74 6.91 -6.18
CA TRP A 4 7.46 8.06 -6.72
C TRP A 4 7.49 9.25 -5.75
N SER A 5 7.03 9.07 -4.51
CA SER A 5 7.18 10.07 -3.45
C SER A 5 8.63 10.06 -2.95
N PRO A 6 9.36 11.19 -3.06
CA PRO A 6 10.74 11.26 -2.56
C PRO A 6 10.84 10.90 -1.08
N ALA A 7 9.87 11.36 -0.27
CA ALA A 7 9.85 11.08 1.16
C ALA A 7 9.63 9.59 1.47
N VAL A 8 8.78 8.89 0.70
CA VAL A 8 8.59 7.43 0.85
C VAL A 8 9.83 6.66 0.40
N GLN A 9 10.45 7.04 -0.71
CA GLN A 9 11.70 6.43 -1.17
C GLN A 9 12.82 6.62 -0.13
N HIS A 10 12.91 7.81 0.45
CA HIS A 10 13.90 8.09 1.48
C HIS A 10 13.60 7.33 2.78
N ALA A 11 12.34 7.20 3.18
CA ALA A 11 11.93 6.38 4.31
C ALA A 11 12.38 4.91 4.14
N PHE A 12 12.17 4.33 2.95
CA PHE A 12 12.65 2.97 2.65
C PHE A 12 14.17 2.85 2.75
N ASN A 13 14.91 3.84 2.25
CA ASN A 13 16.37 3.86 2.38
C ASN A 13 16.80 3.87 3.84
N LEU A 14 16.17 4.70 4.68
CA LEU A 14 16.47 4.75 6.12
C LEU A 14 16.16 3.43 6.82
N ILE A 15 15.03 2.79 6.47
CA ILE A 15 14.66 1.47 7.00
C ILE A 15 15.70 0.41 6.61
N HIS A 16 16.08 0.35 5.34
CA HIS A 16 17.10 -0.60 4.86
C HIS A 16 18.51 -0.35 5.46
N GLN A 17 18.80 0.89 5.81
CA GLN A 17 20.03 1.25 6.54
C GLN A 17 19.97 0.92 8.05
N GLY A 18 18.84 0.41 8.54
CA GLY A 18 18.65 0.09 9.95
C GLY A 18 18.42 1.29 10.86
N ARG A 19 18.05 2.47 10.32
CA ARG A 19 17.93 3.72 11.09
C ARG A 19 16.87 3.67 12.20
N ILE A 20 15.90 2.76 12.09
CA ILE A 20 14.87 2.52 13.10
C ILE A 20 14.95 1.12 13.73
N GLY A 21 16.06 0.42 13.53
CA GLY A 21 16.23 -0.96 14.00
C GLY A 21 15.39 -1.95 13.21
N GLU A 22 14.93 -3.03 13.86
CA GLU A 22 14.08 -4.06 13.25
C GLU A 22 12.66 -3.53 13.02
N LEU A 23 12.21 -3.51 11.76
CA LEU A 23 10.86 -3.09 11.40
C LEU A 23 9.85 -4.17 11.85
N TYR A 24 8.89 -3.80 12.71
CA TYR A 24 7.89 -4.73 13.23
C TYR A 24 6.43 -4.30 12.96
N GLN A 25 6.19 -3.05 12.54
CA GLN A 25 4.84 -2.62 12.22
C GLN A 25 4.81 -1.57 11.10
N VAL A 26 3.82 -1.71 10.19
CA VAL A 26 3.59 -0.75 9.10
C VAL A 26 2.11 -0.39 9.08
N HIS A 27 1.81 0.90 9.05
CA HIS A 27 0.46 1.40 8.85
C HIS A 27 0.37 2.26 7.60
N TYR A 28 -0.62 1.99 6.79
CA TYR A 28 -0.92 2.80 5.63
C TYR A 28 -2.42 3.02 5.48
N ARG A 29 -2.79 4.27 5.24
CA ARG A 29 -4.16 4.66 4.95
C ARG A 29 -4.22 5.48 3.67
N SER A 30 -5.12 5.09 2.75
CA SER A 30 -5.47 5.87 1.57
C SER A 30 -6.95 6.19 1.61
N ALA A 31 -7.28 7.47 1.53
CA ALA A 31 -8.67 7.90 1.64
C ALA A 31 -8.92 9.25 0.96
N HIS A 32 -10.09 9.34 0.34
CA HIS A 32 -10.67 10.58 -0.16
C HIS A 32 -12.20 10.46 -0.24
N ALA A 33 -12.89 11.47 -0.75
CA ALA A 33 -14.36 11.49 -0.82
C ALA A 33 -14.97 10.48 -1.83
N GLY A 34 -14.15 9.91 -2.69
CA GLY A 34 -14.51 8.97 -3.75
C GLY A 34 -14.06 9.46 -5.13
N PRO A 35 -13.83 8.55 -6.09
CA PRO A 35 -13.36 8.91 -7.43
C PRO A 35 -14.23 9.95 -8.15
N ARG A 36 -15.54 9.79 -8.10
CA ARG A 36 -16.49 10.73 -8.70
C ARG A 36 -16.42 12.11 -8.04
N GLU A 37 -16.36 12.13 -6.72
CA GLU A 37 -16.34 13.36 -5.91
C GLU A 37 -15.05 14.16 -6.05
N ILE A 38 -13.95 13.50 -6.37
CA ILE A 38 -12.68 14.18 -6.65
C ILE A 38 -12.48 14.52 -8.13
N GLY A 39 -13.50 14.28 -8.98
CA GLY A 39 -13.51 14.69 -10.38
C GLY A 39 -12.82 13.74 -11.36
N CYS A 40 -12.71 12.45 -11.03
CA CYS A 40 -12.24 11.46 -12.00
C CYS A 40 -13.21 11.35 -13.18
N SER A 41 -12.69 10.97 -14.36
CA SER A 41 -13.52 10.78 -15.55
C SER A 41 -14.55 9.67 -15.35
N SER A 42 -15.68 9.75 -16.07
CA SER A 42 -16.71 8.71 -16.02
C SER A 42 -16.16 7.32 -16.41
N TYR A 43 -15.31 7.24 -17.42
CA TYR A 43 -14.69 5.98 -17.86
C TYR A 43 -13.88 5.32 -16.74
N PHE A 44 -13.12 6.12 -15.97
CA PHE A 44 -12.36 5.61 -14.83
C PHE A 44 -13.28 5.19 -13.69
N CYS A 45 -14.31 5.99 -13.38
CA CYS A 45 -15.29 5.65 -12.37
C CYS A 45 -16.09 4.37 -12.72
N ASP A 46 -16.53 4.22 -13.97
CA ASP A 46 -17.29 3.06 -14.43
C ASP A 46 -16.49 1.76 -14.30
N TRP A 47 -15.19 1.82 -14.55
CA TRP A 47 -14.30 0.68 -14.34
C TRP A 47 -14.07 0.41 -12.84
N LEU A 48 -13.75 1.45 -12.08
CA LEU A 48 -13.36 1.33 -10.67
C LEU A 48 -14.52 0.88 -9.77
N TYR A 49 -15.76 1.28 -10.12
CA TYR A 49 -16.98 0.93 -9.36
C TYR A 49 -17.56 -0.43 -9.72
N ASP A 50 -17.04 -1.07 -10.77
CA ASP A 50 -17.47 -2.41 -11.18
C ASP A 50 -16.55 -3.46 -10.52
N PRO A 51 -17.04 -4.21 -9.49
CA PRO A 51 -16.22 -5.20 -8.80
C PRO A 51 -15.81 -6.38 -9.69
N LEU A 52 -16.51 -6.62 -10.80
CA LEU A 52 -16.14 -7.66 -11.77
C LEU A 52 -14.92 -7.24 -12.61
N ARG A 53 -14.72 -5.94 -12.81
CA ARG A 53 -13.60 -5.41 -13.58
C ARG A 53 -12.41 -5.02 -12.72
N ASN A 54 -12.68 -4.46 -11.53
CA ASN A 54 -11.65 -3.98 -10.62
C ASN A 54 -11.29 -5.00 -9.52
N GLY A 55 -12.07 -6.08 -9.38
CA GLY A 55 -11.89 -7.10 -8.32
C GLY A 55 -12.59 -6.75 -7.00
N ALA A 56 -12.64 -5.49 -6.62
CA ALA A 56 -13.35 -4.94 -5.46
C ALA A 56 -13.54 -3.43 -5.67
N GLY A 57 -13.94 -2.68 -4.64
CA GLY A 57 -14.05 -1.23 -4.66
C GLY A 57 -12.82 -0.51 -4.10
N ALA A 58 -13.04 0.29 -3.04
CA ALA A 58 -11.98 1.02 -2.34
C ALA A 58 -10.86 0.10 -1.85
N TYR A 59 -11.19 -1.14 -1.51
CA TYR A 59 -10.23 -2.17 -1.12
C TYR A 59 -9.14 -2.35 -2.18
N MET A 60 -9.54 -2.69 -3.41
CA MET A 60 -8.58 -2.94 -4.49
C MET A 60 -7.83 -1.68 -4.88
N ASP A 61 -8.54 -0.53 -4.96
CA ASP A 61 -7.95 0.75 -5.34
C ASP A 61 -6.85 1.22 -4.36
N TYR A 62 -7.02 0.95 -3.05
CA TYR A 62 -6.15 1.55 -2.05
C TYR A 62 -5.39 0.59 -1.15
N CYS A 63 -5.94 -0.55 -0.77
CA CYS A 63 -5.17 -1.52 0.00
C CYS A 63 -3.99 -2.08 -0.81
N CYS A 64 -4.04 -2.02 -2.15
CA CYS A 64 -2.94 -2.43 -3.02
C CYS A 64 -1.63 -1.69 -2.74
N TYR A 65 -1.69 -0.40 -2.40
CA TYR A 65 -0.48 0.37 -2.06
C TYR A 65 0.14 -0.10 -0.75
N GLY A 66 -0.69 -0.34 0.27
CA GLY A 66 -0.22 -0.88 1.54
C GLY A 66 0.31 -2.31 1.42
N ALA A 67 -0.37 -3.16 0.65
CA ALA A 67 0.07 -4.52 0.37
C ALA A 67 1.43 -4.54 -0.35
N ALA A 68 1.58 -3.76 -1.43
CA ALA A 68 2.85 -3.68 -2.15
C ALA A 68 4.00 -3.16 -1.27
N MET A 69 3.75 -2.10 -0.50
CA MET A 69 4.73 -1.51 0.41
C MET A 69 5.18 -2.51 1.48
N THR A 70 4.22 -3.22 2.08
CA THR A 70 4.48 -4.22 3.10
C THR A 70 5.23 -5.42 2.52
N CYS A 71 4.81 -5.93 1.36
CA CYS A 71 5.50 -7.03 0.68
C CYS A 71 6.93 -6.65 0.30
N TYR A 72 7.17 -5.40 -0.11
CA TYR A 72 8.51 -4.91 -0.41
C TYR A 72 9.43 -4.89 0.82
N LEU A 73 8.91 -4.46 1.98
CA LEU A 73 9.71 -4.30 3.20
C LEU A 73 9.82 -5.57 4.04
N LEU A 74 8.79 -6.40 4.08
CA LEU A 74 8.65 -7.54 5.00
C LEU A 74 8.45 -8.89 4.30
N GLY A 75 8.34 -8.90 2.97
CA GLY A 75 8.01 -10.10 2.20
C GLY A 75 6.53 -10.49 2.31
N LEU A 76 6.19 -11.68 1.79
CA LEU A 76 4.83 -12.22 1.84
C LEU A 76 4.40 -12.47 3.30
N PRO A 77 3.22 -11.96 3.74
CA PRO A 77 2.71 -12.27 5.06
C PRO A 77 2.32 -13.76 5.17
N SER A 78 2.36 -14.30 6.37
CA SER A 78 1.92 -15.69 6.62
C SER A 78 0.39 -15.80 6.69
N ARG A 79 -0.32 -14.71 7.01
CA ARG A 79 -1.76 -14.68 7.17
C ARG A 79 -2.33 -13.29 6.94
N VAL A 80 -3.55 -13.26 6.40
CA VAL A 80 -4.28 -12.04 6.06
C VAL A 80 -5.69 -12.11 6.66
N THR A 81 -6.17 -10.97 7.15
CA THR A 81 -7.56 -10.74 7.54
C THR A 81 -8.05 -9.43 6.93
N ALA A 82 -9.25 -9.43 6.36
CA ALA A 82 -9.83 -8.21 5.82
C ALA A 82 -11.31 -8.06 6.15
N THR A 83 -11.76 -6.83 6.13
CA THR A 83 -13.18 -6.47 6.13
C THR A 83 -13.43 -5.41 5.09
N MET A 84 -14.51 -5.55 4.35
CA MET A 84 -14.96 -4.63 3.31
C MET A 84 -16.42 -4.31 3.55
N ALA A 85 -16.78 -3.04 3.37
CA ALA A 85 -18.17 -2.61 3.58
C ALA A 85 -18.55 -1.47 2.66
N ARG A 86 -19.82 -1.42 2.32
CA ARG A 86 -20.44 -0.29 1.64
C ARG A 86 -21.23 0.51 2.67
N LEU A 87 -20.58 1.52 3.24
CA LEU A 87 -21.09 2.25 4.40
C LEU A 87 -21.89 3.50 4.02
N ARG A 88 -21.47 4.21 2.98
CA ARG A 88 -22.04 5.51 2.61
C ARG A 88 -22.56 5.56 1.17
N LYS A 89 -21.83 5.01 0.21
CA LYS A 89 -22.14 5.06 -1.22
C LYS A 89 -23.05 3.91 -1.62
N ARG A 90 -24.32 3.99 -1.22
CA ARG A 90 -25.31 2.89 -1.39
C ARG A 90 -25.66 2.60 -2.85
N ASP A 91 -25.35 3.50 -3.76
CA ASP A 91 -25.54 3.38 -5.19
C ASP A 91 -24.44 2.54 -5.88
N LEU A 92 -23.33 2.27 -5.20
CA LEU A 92 -22.25 1.44 -5.74
C LEU A 92 -22.53 -0.06 -5.53
N ALA A 93 -22.04 -0.89 -6.44
CA ALA A 93 -21.99 -2.34 -6.26
C ALA A 93 -20.78 -2.78 -5.39
N ALA A 94 -19.70 -2.00 -5.42
CA ALA A 94 -18.46 -2.26 -4.74
C ALA A 94 -18.42 -1.68 -3.30
N ASP A 95 -17.45 -2.11 -2.52
CA ASP A 95 -17.13 -1.54 -1.21
C ASP A 95 -16.64 -0.10 -1.31
N ASP A 96 -16.94 0.71 -0.32
CA ASP A 96 -16.45 2.09 -0.20
C ASP A 96 -15.51 2.30 0.99
N ASN A 97 -15.35 1.30 1.85
CA ASN A 97 -14.42 1.27 2.95
C ASN A 97 -13.90 -0.15 3.18
N ALA A 98 -12.62 -0.27 3.51
CA ALA A 98 -11.99 -1.54 3.80
C ALA A 98 -10.81 -1.41 4.76
N VAL A 99 -10.53 -2.51 5.47
CA VAL A 99 -9.35 -2.69 6.30
C VAL A 99 -8.74 -4.04 5.97
N LEU A 100 -7.45 -4.04 5.71
CA LEU A 100 -6.62 -5.20 5.46
C LEU A 100 -5.56 -5.29 6.55
N ILE A 101 -5.45 -6.43 7.22
CA ILE A 101 -4.45 -6.74 8.24
C ILE A 101 -3.58 -7.87 7.71
N MET A 102 -2.27 -7.69 7.73
CA MET A 102 -1.27 -8.64 7.25
C MET A 102 -0.36 -9.03 8.42
N GLN A 103 -0.25 -10.32 8.70
CA GLN A 103 0.58 -10.88 9.76
C GLN A 103 1.81 -11.55 9.17
N HIS A 104 2.98 -11.10 9.56
CA HIS A 104 4.27 -11.71 9.26
C HIS A 104 4.79 -12.48 10.47
N ALA A 105 5.88 -13.25 10.32
CA ALA A 105 6.45 -14.02 11.41
C ALA A 105 6.84 -13.17 12.64
N ARG A 106 7.37 -11.97 12.40
CA ARG A 106 7.85 -11.03 13.44
C ARG A 106 7.33 -9.61 13.28
N ALA A 107 6.36 -9.39 12.40
CA ALA A 107 5.80 -8.08 12.12
C ALA A 107 4.31 -8.17 11.80
N MET A 108 3.64 -7.02 11.83
CA MET A 108 2.27 -6.86 11.35
C MET A 108 2.13 -5.57 10.55
N SER A 109 1.16 -5.55 9.66
CA SER A 109 0.85 -4.32 8.94
C SER A 109 -0.64 -4.17 8.67
N THR A 110 -1.06 -2.93 8.45
CA THR A 110 -2.43 -2.59 8.09
C THR A 110 -2.47 -1.69 6.86
N ALA A 111 -3.42 -1.97 5.98
CA ALA A 111 -3.80 -1.07 4.91
C ALA A 111 -5.27 -0.72 5.05
N VAL A 112 -5.60 0.57 5.04
CA VAL A 112 -6.96 1.07 5.22
C VAL A 112 -7.35 1.88 3.99
N ALA A 113 -8.51 1.56 3.42
CA ALA A 113 -9.06 2.20 2.24
C ALA A 113 -10.39 2.90 2.55
N SER A 114 -10.60 4.11 2.01
CA SER A 114 -11.89 4.78 2.11
C SER A 114 -12.16 5.71 0.94
N TRP A 115 -13.35 5.57 0.35
CA TRP A 115 -13.93 6.51 -0.62
C TRP A 115 -14.98 7.43 0.00
N THR A 116 -14.96 7.56 1.32
CA THR A 116 -15.97 8.33 2.06
C THR A 116 -15.38 9.37 3.01
N GLN A 117 -14.07 9.60 2.93
CA GLN A 117 -13.41 10.57 3.79
C GLN A 117 -13.70 11.99 3.31
N ILE A 118 -14.11 12.85 4.25
CA ILE A 118 -14.22 14.29 4.05
C ILE A 118 -12.91 14.94 4.50
N GLY A 119 -12.33 15.78 3.63
CA GLY A 119 -11.04 16.41 3.89
C GLY A 119 -9.85 15.47 3.66
N HIS A 120 -8.66 15.88 4.11
CA HIS A 120 -7.39 15.21 3.78
C HIS A 120 -6.57 14.82 5.02
N LEU A 121 -7.16 14.82 6.21
CA LEU A 121 -6.43 14.45 7.43
C LEU A 121 -6.16 12.95 7.45
N THR A 122 -4.95 12.57 7.88
CA THR A 122 -4.53 11.17 8.07
C THR A 122 -4.67 10.28 6.83
N SER A 123 -4.41 10.83 5.65
CA SER A 123 -4.49 10.08 4.39
C SER A 123 -3.18 10.19 3.63
N TYR A 124 -2.76 9.06 3.05
CA TYR A 124 -1.48 8.94 2.34
C TYR A 124 -0.24 9.18 3.22
N GLU A 125 -0.36 8.84 4.49
CA GLU A 125 0.67 9.01 5.50
C GLU A 125 1.16 7.65 6.01
N PRO A 126 2.09 6.95 5.30
CA PRO A 126 2.65 5.71 5.82
C PRO A 126 3.46 5.96 7.08
N THR A 127 3.28 5.06 8.06
CA THR A 127 4.01 5.07 9.31
C THR A 127 4.72 3.73 9.49
N PHE A 128 6.00 3.78 9.85
CA PHE A 128 6.88 2.62 10.01
C PHE A 128 7.41 2.60 11.42
N TYR A 129 7.15 1.52 12.17
CA TYR A 129 7.59 1.34 13.54
C TYR A 129 8.70 0.29 13.60
N GLY A 130 9.85 0.71 14.06
CA GLY A 130 11.00 -0.14 14.29
C GLY A 130 11.39 -0.20 15.77
N SER A 131 12.27 -1.12 16.12
CA SER A 131 12.72 -1.33 17.50
C SER A 131 13.49 -0.15 18.11
N GLU A 132 14.00 0.77 17.27
CA GLU A 132 14.83 1.90 17.69
C GLU A 132 14.27 3.25 17.23
N GLY A 133 13.13 3.27 16.54
CA GLY A 133 12.52 4.51 16.11
C GLY A 133 11.26 4.32 15.27
N THR A 134 10.63 5.43 14.96
CA THR A 134 9.41 5.51 14.14
C THR A 134 9.62 6.51 13.02
N ILE A 135 9.25 6.14 11.80
CA ILE A 135 9.22 7.05 10.66
C ILE A 135 7.76 7.31 10.28
N LEU A 136 7.39 8.59 10.15
CA LEU A 136 6.13 9.05 9.58
C LEU A 136 6.41 9.87 8.33
N VAL A 137 5.76 9.50 7.21
CA VAL A 137 5.77 10.32 6.00
C VAL A 137 4.45 11.08 5.92
N ARG A 138 4.54 12.43 5.84
CA ARG A 138 3.39 13.32 5.70
C ARG A 138 3.57 14.23 4.50
N GLY A 139 2.95 13.89 3.38
CA GLY A 139 3.14 14.59 2.13
C GLY A 139 4.61 14.54 1.67
N ARG A 140 5.29 15.68 1.71
CA ARG A 140 6.74 15.77 1.37
C ARG A 140 7.65 15.72 2.60
N GLN A 141 7.09 15.78 3.79
CA GLN A 141 7.85 15.74 5.04
C GLN A 141 8.11 14.29 5.45
N LEU A 142 9.29 14.05 6.02
CA LEU A 142 9.67 12.82 6.69
C LEU A 142 10.04 13.16 8.13
N LEU A 143 9.29 12.59 9.07
CA LEU A 143 9.53 12.74 10.50
C LEU A 143 10.11 11.44 11.06
N LEU A 144 11.14 11.56 11.88
CA LEU A 144 11.76 10.43 12.56
C LEU A 144 11.79 10.71 14.05
N ALA A 145 11.13 9.84 14.81
CA ALA A 145 11.23 9.80 16.27
C ALA A 145 12.19 8.68 16.69
N ASP A 146 13.00 8.97 17.70
CA ASP A 146 13.91 8.03 18.35
C ASP A 146 14.07 8.39 19.84
N ALA A 147 14.94 7.69 20.57
CA ALA A 147 15.14 7.91 22.01
C ALA A 147 15.63 9.32 22.39
N GLN A 148 16.14 10.10 21.46
CA GLN A 148 16.58 11.48 21.66
C GLN A 148 15.55 12.52 21.21
N HIS A 149 14.58 12.10 20.36
CA HIS A 149 13.60 12.98 19.72
C HIS A 149 12.21 12.34 19.78
N ASP A 150 11.59 12.34 20.97
CA ASP A 150 10.30 11.68 21.23
C ASP A 150 9.17 12.25 20.36
N ASP A 151 9.16 13.55 20.10
CA ASP A 151 8.16 14.23 19.25
C ASP A 151 8.48 14.13 17.76
N GLY A 152 9.61 13.51 17.41
CA GLY A 152 10.11 13.40 16.04
C GLY A 152 10.84 14.66 15.57
N GLN A 153 11.83 14.46 14.72
CA GLN A 153 12.53 15.52 14.00
C GLN A 153 12.28 15.39 12.51
N GLU A 154 12.23 16.50 11.81
CA GLU A 154 12.12 16.50 10.35
C GLU A 154 13.48 16.11 9.75
N ILE A 155 13.45 15.13 8.87
CA ILE A 155 14.62 14.67 8.12
C ILE A 155 14.57 15.30 6.73
N GLU A 156 15.70 15.86 6.30
CA GLU A 156 15.83 16.38 4.94
C GLU A 156 15.64 15.26 3.91
N VAL A 157 14.73 15.48 2.98
CA VAL A 157 14.43 14.53 1.90
C VAL A 157 15.22 14.93 0.66
N PRO A 158 16.19 14.13 0.22
CA PRO A 158 16.97 14.45 -0.97
C PRO A 158 16.11 14.36 -2.24
N GLU A 159 16.47 15.13 -3.26
CA GLU A 159 15.85 14.98 -4.58
C GLU A 159 16.14 13.58 -5.14
N PRO A 160 15.14 12.93 -5.78
CA PRO A 160 15.34 11.62 -6.38
C PRO A 160 16.42 11.67 -7.47
N PRO A 161 17.26 10.66 -7.58
CA PRO A 161 18.26 10.59 -8.63
C PRO A 161 17.61 10.53 -10.01
N GLU A 162 18.38 10.87 -11.03
CA GLU A 162 17.94 10.74 -12.41
C GLU A 162 17.50 9.30 -12.71
N GLY A 163 16.38 9.14 -13.41
CA GLY A 163 15.77 7.82 -13.64
C GLY A 163 14.83 7.34 -12.55
N MET A 164 14.66 8.09 -11.45
CA MET A 164 13.83 7.70 -10.30
C MET A 164 12.73 8.72 -9.94
N ARG A 165 12.59 9.80 -10.70
CA ARG A 165 11.67 10.91 -10.37
C ARG A 165 10.20 10.62 -10.63
N ASN A 166 9.92 9.72 -11.57
CA ASN A 166 8.55 9.30 -11.92
C ASN A 166 8.55 7.96 -12.67
N SER A 167 7.36 7.38 -12.84
CA SER A 167 7.20 6.05 -13.47
C SER A 167 7.71 5.98 -14.91
N ALA A 168 7.49 7.02 -15.71
CA ALA A 168 7.91 7.04 -17.11
C ALA A 168 9.43 7.08 -17.23
N GLU A 169 10.08 7.95 -16.46
CA GLU A 169 11.54 8.06 -16.42
C GLU A 169 12.18 6.76 -15.93
N PHE A 170 11.65 6.19 -14.86
CA PHE A 170 12.09 4.91 -14.31
C PHE A 170 11.99 3.77 -15.34
N PHE A 171 10.81 3.60 -15.94
CA PHE A 171 10.59 2.55 -16.94
C PHE A 171 11.50 2.71 -18.16
N LEU A 172 11.56 3.92 -18.74
CA LEU A 172 12.40 4.18 -19.90
C LEU A 172 13.90 3.99 -19.59
N SER A 173 14.35 4.36 -18.40
CA SER A 173 15.73 4.13 -17.95
C SER A 173 16.06 2.63 -17.93
N HIS A 174 15.18 1.80 -17.36
CA HIS A 174 15.38 0.35 -17.30
C HIS A 174 15.34 -0.31 -18.69
N VAL A 175 14.39 0.11 -19.54
CA VAL A 175 14.32 -0.39 -20.95
C VAL A 175 15.59 -0.06 -21.71
N ARG A 176 16.07 1.20 -21.63
CA ARG A 176 17.30 1.63 -22.35
C ARG A 176 18.53 0.91 -21.86
N GLN A 177 18.63 0.65 -20.57
CA GLN A 177 19.79 -0.02 -19.94
C GLN A 177 19.64 -1.56 -19.95
N ARG A 178 18.51 -2.10 -20.41
CA ARG A 178 18.18 -3.54 -20.35
C ARG A 178 18.32 -4.12 -18.94
N LYS A 179 17.95 -3.35 -17.93
CA LYS A 179 17.97 -3.77 -16.53
C LYS A 179 16.61 -4.31 -16.12
N PRO A 180 16.55 -5.33 -15.24
CA PRO A 180 15.30 -5.75 -14.62
C PRO A 180 14.73 -4.61 -13.77
N ILE A 181 13.40 -4.63 -13.60
CA ILE A 181 12.73 -3.72 -12.66
C ILE A 181 12.84 -4.37 -11.28
N GLU A 182 13.46 -3.67 -10.35
CA GLU A 182 13.69 -4.09 -8.96
C GLU A 182 12.94 -3.17 -7.98
N GLY A 183 12.96 -3.54 -6.70
CA GLY A 183 12.36 -2.75 -5.62
C GLY A 183 10.83 -2.82 -5.59
N LEU A 184 10.19 -1.76 -5.10
CA LEU A 184 8.73 -1.71 -4.89
C LEU A 184 7.91 -2.00 -6.15
N CYS A 185 8.44 -1.67 -7.33
CA CYS A 185 7.76 -1.87 -8.61
C CYS A 185 8.15 -3.17 -9.32
N SER A 186 8.88 -4.08 -8.66
CA SER A 186 9.27 -5.36 -9.27
C SER A 186 8.04 -6.27 -9.49
N PRO A 187 8.08 -7.14 -10.52
CA PRO A 187 7.03 -8.13 -10.76
C PRO A 187 6.79 -9.04 -9.55
N GLU A 188 7.84 -9.39 -8.80
CA GLU A 188 7.76 -10.25 -7.62
C GLU A 188 6.96 -9.58 -6.49
N VAL A 189 7.21 -8.30 -6.22
CA VAL A 189 6.41 -7.52 -5.26
C VAL A 189 4.97 -7.39 -5.73
N GLY A 190 4.77 -7.15 -7.04
CA GLY A 190 3.44 -7.08 -7.63
C GLY A 190 2.65 -8.38 -7.46
N LEU A 191 3.29 -9.54 -7.69
CA LEU A 191 2.68 -10.85 -7.50
C LEU A 191 2.31 -11.10 -6.04
N MET A 192 3.23 -10.86 -5.10
CA MET A 192 2.95 -10.99 -3.67
C MET A 192 1.80 -10.08 -3.22
N ALA A 193 1.79 -8.83 -3.68
CA ALA A 193 0.72 -7.88 -3.33
C ALA A 193 -0.64 -8.34 -3.88
N GLN A 194 -0.69 -8.87 -5.10
CA GLN A 194 -1.93 -9.40 -5.68
C GLN A 194 -2.43 -10.63 -4.91
N GLU A 195 -1.54 -11.53 -4.51
CA GLU A 195 -1.89 -12.68 -3.70
C GLU A 195 -2.43 -12.29 -2.32
N VAL A 196 -1.85 -11.28 -1.69
CA VAL A 196 -2.35 -10.68 -0.44
C VAL A 196 -3.74 -10.09 -0.62
N LEU A 197 -3.99 -9.38 -1.72
CA LEU A 197 -5.29 -8.78 -2.01
C LEU A 197 -6.37 -9.85 -2.25
N GLU A 198 -6.04 -10.90 -2.99
CA GLU A 198 -6.95 -12.03 -3.20
C GLU A 198 -7.28 -12.74 -1.88
N ALA A 199 -6.27 -13.02 -1.06
CA ALA A 199 -6.48 -13.58 0.29
C ALA A 199 -7.36 -12.69 1.17
N GLY A 200 -7.25 -11.38 1.05
CA GLY A 200 -8.11 -10.43 1.75
C GLY A 200 -9.57 -10.45 1.27
N ILE A 201 -9.80 -10.62 -0.03
CA ILE A 201 -11.17 -10.80 -0.59
C ILE A 201 -11.79 -12.07 -0.01
N ILE A 202 -11.08 -13.19 -0.04
CA ILE A 202 -11.52 -14.46 0.54
C ILE A 202 -11.82 -14.28 2.03
N SER A 203 -10.90 -13.65 2.77
CA SER A 203 -11.08 -13.38 4.21
C SER A 203 -12.34 -12.58 4.51
N ALA A 204 -12.62 -11.53 3.73
CA ALA A 204 -13.81 -10.71 3.93
C ALA A 204 -15.11 -11.45 3.59
N GLN A 205 -15.08 -12.34 2.60
CA GLN A 205 -16.23 -13.16 2.20
C GLN A 205 -16.53 -14.26 3.21
N GLU A 206 -15.51 -14.95 3.70
CA GLU A 206 -15.62 -16.07 4.63
C GLU A 206 -15.69 -15.64 6.11
N GLY A 207 -15.31 -14.42 6.43
CA GLY A 207 -15.23 -13.92 7.81
C GLY A 207 -14.11 -14.55 8.63
N THR A 208 -13.10 -15.11 7.98
CA THR A 208 -11.98 -15.82 8.61
C THR A 208 -10.63 -15.32 8.12
N ALA A 209 -9.58 -15.60 8.88
CA ALA A 209 -8.22 -15.31 8.45
C ALA A 209 -7.74 -16.35 7.42
N VAL A 210 -7.07 -15.89 6.36
CA VAL A 210 -6.56 -16.71 5.26
C VAL A 210 -5.04 -16.84 5.37
N SER A 211 -4.53 -18.07 5.30
CA SER A 211 -3.09 -18.35 5.29
C SER A 211 -2.50 -18.17 3.89
N LEU A 212 -1.25 -17.72 3.83
CA LEU A 212 -0.46 -17.57 2.61
C LEU A 212 0.77 -18.49 2.64
N PRO A 213 1.27 -18.97 1.49
CA PRO A 213 0.75 -18.68 0.13
C PRO A 213 -0.61 -19.35 -0.12
N LEU A 214 -1.39 -18.77 -1.05
CA LEU A 214 -2.66 -19.38 -1.48
C LEU A 214 -2.40 -20.72 -2.19
N PRO A 215 -3.26 -21.75 -2.00
CA PRO A 215 -3.16 -22.99 -2.75
C PRO A 215 -3.24 -22.74 -4.26
N VAL A 216 -2.43 -23.48 -5.06
CA VAL A 216 -2.30 -23.29 -6.52
C VAL A 216 -3.65 -23.39 -7.26
N ASN A 217 -4.61 -24.15 -6.73
CA ASN A 217 -5.95 -24.27 -7.29
C ASN A 217 -6.79 -22.97 -7.24
N TYR A 218 -6.49 -22.06 -6.33
CA TYR A 218 -7.12 -20.71 -6.33
C TYR A 218 -6.63 -19.85 -7.49
N LEU A 219 -5.39 -20.05 -7.95
CA LEU A 219 -4.81 -19.31 -9.06
C LEU A 219 -5.28 -19.83 -10.44
N GLN A 220 -5.88 -21.02 -10.52
CA GLN A 220 -6.33 -21.63 -11.77
C GLN A 220 -7.72 -21.17 -12.22
N GLY A 221 -8.46 -20.43 -11.39
CA GLY A 221 -9.79 -19.92 -11.73
C GLY A 221 -9.81 -18.69 -12.67
N TRP A 222 -8.65 -18.22 -13.11
CA TRP A 222 -8.48 -17.00 -13.91
C TRP A 222 -7.96 -17.27 -15.34
N VAL A 223 -7.97 -18.53 -15.80
CA VAL A 223 -7.59 -18.92 -17.19
C VAL A 223 -8.83 -19.33 -17.97
#